data_880d8fb405aaaa30431e9546f32eb9a1
#
_entry.id   880d8fb405aaaa30431e9546f32eb9a1
#
_cell.length_a   1.000
_cell.length_b   1.000
_cell.length_c   1.000
_cell.angle_alpha   90.00
_cell.angle_beta   90.00
_cell.angle_gamma   90.00
#
_symmetry.space_group_name_H-M   'P 1'
#
loop_
_entity.id
_entity.type
_entity.pdbx_description
1 polymer ?
#
loop_
_entity_poly.entity_id
_entity_poly.type
_entity_poly.pdbx_seq_one_letter_code
_entity_poly.pdbx_strand_id
1 'polypeptide(L)'
;MDTSHTTPENLISLVKRAIELLCEKNISQVVVLSSYKINSILKDNYGVNIKVDRVGRVLSKIAKLNQLKRLSTNIPKYKLNVSKVSSLQFF
;
A
#
# COMPACT_ATOMS: atom_id res chain seq x y z
N MET A 1 15.58 8.66 9.55
CA MET A 1 14.89 9.95 9.36
C MET A 1 13.48 9.83 9.89
N ASP A 2 13.07 10.81 10.67
CA ASP A 2 11.71 10.82 11.21
C ASP A 2 10.74 11.35 10.15
N THR A 3 9.73 10.55 9.80
CA THR A 3 8.73 10.91 8.81
C THR A 3 7.36 11.09 9.44
N SER A 4 7.32 11.33 10.76
CA SER A 4 6.06 11.53 11.47
C SER A 4 5.28 12.75 10.96
N HIS A 5 5.97 13.67 10.29
CA HIS A 5 5.37 14.90 9.73
C HIS A 5 4.99 14.77 8.26
N THR A 6 5.02 13.55 7.70
CA THR A 6 4.61 13.32 6.32
C THR A 6 3.17 13.78 6.11
N THR A 7 2.95 14.63 5.12
CA THR A 7 1.61 15.12 4.79
C THR A 7 0.75 14.00 4.22
N PRO A 8 -0.58 14.12 4.28
CA PRO A 8 -1.45 13.11 3.68
C PRO A 8 -1.18 12.87 2.20
N GLU A 9 -0.91 13.93 1.43
CA GLU A 9 -0.61 13.80 0.00
C GLU A 9 0.68 13.04 -0.22
N ASN A 10 1.72 13.35 0.57
CA ASN A 10 2.99 12.63 0.48
C ASN A 10 2.83 11.17 0.87
N LEU A 11 2.03 10.89 1.90
CA LEU A 11 1.78 9.53 2.33
C LEU A 11 1.07 8.72 1.23
N ILE A 12 0.08 9.31 0.57
CA ILE A 12 -0.62 8.66 -0.54
C ILE A 12 0.37 8.34 -1.66
N SER A 13 1.23 9.28 -2.01
CA SER A 13 2.25 9.08 -3.04
C SER A 13 3.21 7.95 -2.67
N LEU A 14 3.63 7.90 -1.41
CA LEU A 14 4.53 6.85 -0.93
C LEU A 14 3.86 5.49 -0.98
N VAL A 15 2.61 5.40 -0.55
CA VAL A 15 1.86 4.14 -0.60
C VAL A 15 1.69 3.69 -2.04
N LYS A 16 1.39 4.60 -2.94
CA LYS A 16 1.30 4.31 -4.38
C LYS A 16 2.60 3.71 -4.90
N ARG A 17 3.74 4.33 -4.59
CA ARG A 17 5.05 3.84 -5.02
C ARG A 17 5.33 2.46 -4.44
N ALA A 18 4.98 2.23 -3.18
CA ALA A 18 5.17 0.93 -2.55
C ALA A 18 4.34 -0.15 -3.24
N ILE A 19 3.09 0.16 -3.59
CA ILE A 19 2.23 -0.78 -4.31
C ILE A 19 2.84 -1.10 -5.69
N GLU A 20 3.31 -0.09 -6.40
CA GLU A 20 3.94 -0.28 -7.70
C GLU A 20 5.18 -1.18 -7.60
N LEU A 21 6.03 -0.92 -6.61
CA LEU A 21 7.22 -1.75 -6.39
C LEU A 21 6.87 -3.19 -6.06
N LEU A 22 5.86 -3.37 -5.22
CA LEU A 22 5.41 -4.70 -4.85
C LEU A 22 4.93 -5.48 -6.08
N CYS A 23 4.20 -4.81 -6.97
CA CYS A 23 3.71 -5.42 -8.19
C CYS A 23 4.85 -5.74 -9.17
N GLU A 24 5.83 -4.86 -9.27
CA GLU A 24 6.99 -5.08 -10.14
C GLU A 24 7.80 -6.31 -9.73
N LYS A 25 7.94 -6.53 -8.42
CA LYS A 25 8.71 -7.65 -7.90
C LYS A 25 7.93 -8.95 -7.86
N ASN A 26 6.62 -8.88 -8.04
CA ASN A 26 5.76 -10.03 -7.91
C ASN A 26 5.67 -10.78 -9.24
N ILE A 27 5.91 -12.09 -9.21
CA ILE A 27 5.88 -12.91 -10.42
C ILE A 27 4.51 -13.53 -10.68
N SER A 28 3.60 -13.50 -9.70
CA SER A 28 2.26 -14.01 -9.89
C SER A 28 1.32 -12.88 -10.35
N GLN A 29 0.13 -13.24 -10.80
CA GLN A 29 -0.86 -12.27 -11.28
C GLN A 29 -1.56 -11.54 -10.16
N VAL A 30 -1.49 -12.05 -8.95
CA VAL A 30 -2.18 -11.47 -7.79
C VAL A 30 -1.18 -11.18 -6.70
N VAL A 31 -1.31 -10.01 -6.10
CA VAL A 31 -0.52 -9.60 -4.95
C VAL A 31 -1.45 -9.29 -3.78
N VAL A 32 -1.01 -9.61 -2.58
CA VAL A 32 -1.76 -9.29 -1.36
C VAL A 32 -1.15 -8.05 -0.73
N LEU A 33 -1.99 -7.03 -0.52
CA LEU A 33 -1.57 -5.78 0.09
C LEU A 33 -1.93 -5.79 1.58
N SER A 34 -0.97 -5.41 2.42
CA SER A 34 -1.22 -5.19 3.84
C SER A 34 -0.42 -3.97 4.29
N SER A 35 -0.86 -3.34 5.38
CA SER A 35 -0.16 -2.16 5.91
C SER A 35 1.26 -2.50 6.33
N TYR A 36 1.48 -3.70 6.87
CA TYR A 36 2.82 -4.14 7.28
C TYR A 36 3.74 -4.31 6.08
N LYS A 37 3.23 -4.90 5.01
CA LYS A 37 4.01 -5.13 3.81
C LYS A 37 4.38 -3.81 3.14
N ILE A 38 3.41 -2.90 3.03
CA ILE A 38 3.65 -1.56 2.49
C ILE A 38 4.68 -0.83 3.35
N ASN A 39 4.54 -0.89 4.66
CA ASN A 39 5.45 -0.22 5.59
C ASN A 39 6.87 -0.74 5.45
N SER A 40 7.02 -2.06 5.30
CA SER A 40 8.32 -2.69 5.10
C SER A 40 8.99 -2.17 3.82
N ILE A 41 8.24 -2.05 2.74
CA ILE A 41 8.75 -1.53 1.47
C ILE A 41 9.19 -0.08 1.62
N LEU A 42 8.40 0.74 2.30
CA LEU A 42 8.73 2.15 2.52
C LEU A 42 10.01 2.30 3.33
N LYS A 43 10.16 1.48 4.36
CA LYS A 43 11.36 1.50 5.19
C LYS A 43 12.59 1.05 4.40
N ASP A 44 12.48 -0.06 3.67
CA ASP A 44 13.62 -0.67 3.00
C ASP A 44 14.07 0.12 1.77
N ASN A 45 13.14 0.72 1.05
CA ASN A 45 13.45 1.38 -0.23
C ASN A 45 13.60 2.90 -0.13
N TYR A 46 12.95 3.51 0.86
CA TYR A 46 12.95 4.98 0.98
C TYR A 46 13.43 5.47 2.35
N GLY A 47 13.73 4.56 3.27
CA GLY A 47 14.12 4.95 4.62
C GLY A 47 13.00 5.66 5.38
N VAL A 48 11.77 5.45 4.98
CA VAL A 48 10.61 6.13 5.55
C VAL A 48 10.04 5.28 6.68
N ASN A 49 9.83 5.90 7.84
CA ASN A 49 9.31 5.21 9.02
C ASN A 49 7.98 5.86 9.42
N ILE A 50 6.88 5.24 9.03
CA ILE A 50 5.53 5.72 9.29
C ILE A 50 4.79 4.70 10.14
N LYS A 51 3.90 5.19 11.00
CA LYS A 51 3.08 4.29 11.83
C LYS A 51 2.20 3.41 10.94
N VAL A 52 2.15 2.12 11.28
CA VAL A 52 1.36 1.14 10.53
C VAL A 52 -0.11 1.57 10.43
N ASP A 53 -0.65 2.14 11.50
CA ASP A 53 -2.04 2.60 11.51
C ASP A 53 -2.32 3.65 10.44
N ARG A 54 -1.39 4.58 10.23
CA ARG A 54 -1.54 5.60 9.20
C ARG A 54 -1.53 4.98 7.80
N VAL A 55 -0.59 4.08 7.57
CA VAL A 55 -0.51 3.35 6.29
C VAL A 55 -1.78 2.54 6.09
N GLY A 56 -2.27 1.89 7.14
CA GLY A 56 -3.48 1.09 7.07
C GLY A 56 -4.71 1.89 6.69
N ARG A 57 -4.84 3.12 7.20
CA ARG A 57 -5.96 3.99 6.86
C ARG A 57 -5.92 4.39 5.38
N VAL A 58 -4.76 4.74 4.88
CA VAL A 58 -4.59 5.08 3.46
C VAL A 58 -4.89 3.88 2.59
N LEU A 59 -4.34 2.72 2.95
CA LEU A 59 -4.56 1.49 2.20
C LEU A 59 -6.04 1.11 2.17
N SER A 60 -6.74 1.24 3.30
CA SER A 60 -8.16 0.96 3.37
C SER A 60 -8.97 1.84 2.44
N LYS A 61 -8.64 3.14 2.38
CA LYS A 61 -9.32 4.07 1.46
C LYS A 61 -9.05 3.71 0.00
N ILE A 62 -7.82 3.37 -0.33
CA ILE A 62 -7.47 2.94 -1.69
C ILE A 62 -8.24 1.67 -2.05
N ALA A 63 -8.30 0.72 -1.13
CA ALA A 63 -9.02 -0.53 -1.35
C ALA A 63 -10.51 -0.30 -1.62
N LYS A 64 -11.14 0.57 -0.84
CA LYS A 64 -12.55 0.92 -1.04
C LYS A 64 -12.78 1.62 -2.36
N LEU A 65 -11.92 2.57 -2.69
CA LEU A 65 -12.03 3.33 -3.93
C LEU A 65 -11.92 2.43 -5.17
N ASN A 66 -11.10 1.40 -5.08
CA ASN A 66 -10.83 0.49 -6.20
C ASN A 66 -11.56 -0.85 -6.06
N GLN A 67 -12.40 -0.99 -5.05
CA GLN A 67 -13.21 -2.19 -4.82
C GLN A 67 -12.35 -3.46 -4.70
N LEU A 68 -11.21 -3.35 -4.03
CA LEU A 68 -10.33 -4.49 -3.81
C LEU A 68 -10.97 -5.45 -2.80
N LYS A 69 -10.81 -6.74 -3.06
CA LYS A 69 -11.36 -7.77 -2.17
C LYS A 69 -10.54 -7.85 -0.89
N ARG A 70 -11.23 -7.70 0.25
CA ARG A 70 -10.61 -7.89 1.56
C ARG A 70 -10.59 -9.37 1.90
N LEU A 71 -9.45 -9.85 2.36
CA LEU A 71 -9.31 -11.24 2.80
C LEU A 71 -9.80 -11.39 4.23
N SER A 72 -10.30 -12.60 4.55
CA SER A 72 -10.78 -12.92 5.90
C SER A 72 -9.60 -13.24 6.82
N THR A 73 -8.92 -12.19 7.27
CA THR A 73 -7.77 -12.29 8.18
C THR A 73 -7.95 -11.28 9.31
N ASN A 74 -7.28 -11.53 10.43
CA ASN A 74 -7.33 -10.60 11.57
C ASN A 74 -6.74 -9.24 11.19
N ILE A 75 -5.64 -9.25 10.44
CA ILE A 75 -5.02 -8.03 9.92
C ILE A 75 -5.61 -7.79 8.53
N PRO A 76 -6.14 -6.58 8.25
CA PRO A 76 -6.72 -6.32 6.93
C PRO A 76 -5.70 -6.53 5.82
N LYS A 77 -6.08 -7.36 4.86
CA LYS A 77 -5.31 -7.64 3.66
C LYS A 77 -6.24 -7.56 2.46
N TYR A 78 -5.70 -7.10 1.34
CA TYR A 78 -6.49 -6.89 0.13
C TYR A 78 -5.80 -7.54 -1.05
N LYS A 79 -6.61 -8.17 -1.92
CA LYS A 79 -6.10 -8.78 -3.16
C LYS A 79 -6.08 -7.72 -4.26
N LEU A 80 -4.99 -7.67 -4.99
CA LEU A 80 -4.85 -6.79 -6.15
C LEU A 80 -4.34 -7.61 -7.32
N ASN A 81 -5.04 -7.52 -8.45
CA ASN A 81 -4.55 -8.09 -9.69
C ASN A 81 -3.49 -7.14 -10.26
N VAL A 82 -2.29 -7.68 -10.51
CA VAL A 82 -1.15 -6.88 -10.97
C VAL A 82 -1.46 -6.14 -12.27
N SER A 83 -2.27 -6.74 -13.15
CA SER A 83 -2.65 -6.10 -14.40
C SER A 83 -3.45 -4.82 -14.22
N LYS A 84 -4.04 -4.60 -13.05
CA LYS A 84 -4.85 -3.43 -12.75
C LYS A 84 -4.10 -2.32 -12.02
N VAL A 85 -2.80 -2.52 -11.75
CA VAL A 85 -2.04 -1.53 -10.96
C VAL A 85 -1.99 -0.17 -11.64
N SER A 86 -1.90 -0.13 -12.97
CA SER A 86 -1.82 1.13 -13.71
C SER A 86 -3.16 1.87 -13.75
N SER A 87 -4.27 1.18 -13.49
CA SER A 87 -5.60 1.78 -13.47
C SER A 87 -6.12 2.07 -12.07
N LEU A 88 -5.31 1.81 -11.04
CA LEU A 88 -5.71 2.15 -9.67
C LEU A 88 -5.92 3.64 -9.52
N GLN A 89 -6.97 3.98 -8.79
CA GLN A 89 -7.27 5.36 -8.46
C GLN A 89 -6.75 5.69 -7.07
N PHE A 90 -6.18 6.88 -6.95
CA PHE A 90 -5.67 7.40 -5.68
C PHE A 90 -6.32 8.76 -5.45
N PHE A 91 -6.91 8.93 -4.27
CA PHE A 91 -7.66 10.15 -3.91
C PHE A 91 -6.78 11.37 -3.69
#